data_def3a1254af0f7fc21cd5ad5c595d2e3
#
_entry.id   def3a1254af0f7fc21cd5ad5c595d2e3
#
_cell.length_a   1.000
_cell.length_b   1.000
_cell.length_c   1.000
_cell.angle_alpha   90.00
_cell.angle_beta   90.00
_cell.angle_gamma   90.00
#
_symmetry.space_group_name_H-M   'P 1'
#
loop_
_entity.id
_entity.type
_entity.pdbx_description
1 polymer ?
#
loop_
_entity_poly.entity_id
_entity_poly.type
_entity_poly.pdbx_seq_one_letter_code
_entity_poly.pdbx_strand_id
1 'polypeptide(L)'
;MRFDELKVYDINLDELKKDKFAVLKTEKGDIKLELFAEDAPQAVANFVHLIKTDFYNGLNFHRVIPNFVIQGGCPNGTGTGGPGWRIKCECDNQKVKHERGSLSMAHAGRDTGGSQFFICHSKQPHLDGVHTVFGKCVDDESLKVLDAIRQGDKILSAEIKESL
;
A
#
# COMPACT_ATOMS: atom_id res chain seq x y z
N MET A 1 -19.24 9.87 -9.40
CA MET A 1 -18.13 9.13 -10.05
C MET A 1 -16.99 10.08 -10.34
N ARG A 2 -15.79 9.70 -9.99
CA ARG A 2 -14.58 10.50 -10.29
C ARG A 2 -13.99 10.03 -11.60
N PHE A 3 -13.58 11.00 -12.42
CA PHE A 3 -12.91 10.75 -13.70
C PHE A 3 -11.46 11.26 -13.59
N ASP A 4 -10.68 10.63 -12.72
CA ASP A 4 -9.27 10.96 -12.57
C ASP A 4 -8.49 10.46 -13.78
N GLU A 5 -7.47 11.22 -14.18
CA GLU A 5 -6.56 10.82 -15.25
C GLU A 5 -5.72 9.63 -14.82
N LEU A 6 -5.42 8.76 -15.77
CA LEU A 6 -4.47 7.66 -15.57
C LEU A 6 -3.06 8.23 -15.55
N LYS A 7 -2.39 8.10 -14.41
CA LYS A 7 -1.00 8.51 -14.26
C LYS A 7 -0.09 7.34 -14.55
N VAL A 8 0.87 7.53 -15.44
CA VAL A 8 1.90 6.54 -15.77
C VAL A 8 3.25 7.11 -15.39
N TYR A 9 3.94 6.41 -14.49
CA TYR A 9 5.29 6.82 -14.06
C TYR A 9 6.33 6.34 -15.07
N ASP A 10 7.30 7.20 -15.37
CA ASP A 10 8.52 6.77 -16.06
C ASP A 10 9.36 5.97 -15.08
N ILE A 11 9.60 4.71 -15.40
CA ILE A 11 10.30 3.81 -14.50
C ILE A 11 11.75 3.65 -14.90
N ASN A 12 12.65 4.09 -14.01
CA ASN A 12 14.03 3.65 -14.00
C ASN A 12 14.12 2.59 -12.90
N LEU A 13 14.16 1.32 -13.29
CA LEU A 13 14.07 0.22 -12.32
C LEU A 13 15.26 0.22 -11.36
N ASP A 14 16.47 0.52 -11.82
CA ASP A 14 17.65 0.56 -10.97
C ASP A 14 17.53 1.63 -9.87
N GLU A 15 16.95 2.78 -10.22
CA GLU A 15 16.70 3.85 -9.25
C GLU A 15 15.54 3.46 -8.30
N LEU A 16 14.47 2.90 -8.83
CA LEU A 16 13.30 2.51 -8.03
C LEU A 16 13.66 1.43 -7.01
N LYS A 17 14.54 0.51 -7.37
CA LYS A 17 15.00 -0.56 -6.45
C LYS A 17 15.75 -0.03 -5.24
N LYS A 18 16.27 1.18 -5.29
CA LYS A 18 16.90 1.84 -4.13
C LYS A 18 15.87 2.24 -3.08
N ASP A 19 14.64 2.49 -3.50
CA ASP A 19 13.51 2.74 -2.60
C ASP A 19 12.92 1.40 -2.14
N LYS A 20 13.75 0.60 -1.48
CA LYS A 20 13.45 -0.81 -1.21
C LYS A 20 12.47 -1.01 -0.08
N PHE A 21 12.47 -0.13 0.91
CA PHE A 21 11.66 -0.29 2.12
C PHE A 21 10.83 0.95 2.40
N ALA A 22 9.63 0.72 2.92
CA ALA A 22 8.78 1.77 3.50
C ALA A 22 8.58 1.47 4.98
N VAL A 23 8.58 2.51 5.80
CA VAL A 23 8.24 2.39 7.21
C VAL A 23 7.04 3.28 7.48
N LEU A 24 5.93 2.66 7.89
CA LEU A 24 4.75 3.37 8.35
C LEU A 24 4.82 3.47 9.87
N LYS A 25 4.98 4.69 10.38
CA LYS A 25 4.98 4.95 11.83
C LYS A 25 3.54 5.21 12.25
N THR A 26 2.96 4.26 12.99
CA THR A 26 1.55 4.32 13.40
C THR A 26 1.43 4.53 14.89
N GLU A 27 0.20 4.81 15.34
CA GLU A 27 -0.10 4.93 16.79
C GLU A 27 0.16 3.63 17.56
N LYS A 28 0.25 2.49 16.88
CA LYS A 28 0.52 1.18 17.49
C LYS A 28 1.96 0.69 17.31
N GLY A 29 2.79 1.46 16.61
CA GLY A 29 4.18 1.12 16.32
C GLY A 29 4.49 1.18 14.83
N ASP A 30 5.66 0.66 14.46
CA ASP A 30 6.15 0.71 13.09
C ASP A 30 5.76 -0.53 12.29
N ILE A 31 5.26 -0.32 11.08
CA ILE A 31 5.09 -1.39 10.09
C ILE A 31 6.14 -1.17 9.01
N LYS A 32 7.09 -2.09 8.95
CA LYS A 32 8.18 -2.07 7.98
C LYS A 32 7.82 -2.97 6.80
N LEU A 33 7.91 -2.42 5.60
CA LEU A 33 7.47 -3.07 4.38
C LEU A 33 8.62 -3.14 3.38
N GLU A 34 8.78 -4.29 2.73
CA GLU A 34 9.62 -4.42 1.55
C GLU A 34 8.75 -4.15 0.33
N LEU A 35 9.26 -3.34 -0.61
CA LEU A 35 8.54 -2.96 -1.83
C LEU A 35 9.03 -3.78 -3.02
N PHE A 36 8.10 -4.25 -3.85
CA PHE A 36 8.38 -5.14 -4.97
C PHE A 36 8.46 -4.36 -6.29
N ALA A 37 9.53 -3.60 -6.49
CA ALA A 37 9.69 -2.73 -7.65
C ALA A 37 9.66 -3.50 -8.98
N GLU A 38 10.20 -4.74 -9.03
CA GLU A 38 10.19 -5.54 -10.25
C GLU A 38 8.82 -6.10 -10.59
N ASP A 39 8.04 -6.48 -9.56
CA ASP A 39 6.72 -7.09 -9.77
C ASP A 39 5.63 -6.07 -10.05
N ALA A 40 5.73 -4.88 -9.46
CA ALA A 40 4.70 -3.86 -9.55
C ALA A 40 5.31 -2.46 -9.59
N PRO A 41 6.05 -2.12 -10.65
CA PRO A 41 6.80 -0.85 -10.71
C PRO A 41 5.91 0.39 -10.61
N GLN A 42 4.74 0.39 -11.25
CA GLN A 42 3.82 1.55 -11.17
C GLN A 42 3.26 1.74 -9.77
N ALA A 43 2.82 0.67 -9.12
CA ALA A 43 2.29 0.74 -7.76
C ALA A 43 3.37 1.18 -6.78
N VAL A 44 4.58 0.63 -6.89
CA VAL A 44 5.71 1.02 -6.03
C VAL A 44 6.10 2.47 -6.26
N ALA A 45 6.24 2.90 -7.51
CA ALA A 45 6.59 4.30 -7.83
C ALA A 45 5.55 5.27 -7.27
N ASN A 46 4.28 4.93 -7.39
CA ASN A 46 3.18 5.73 -6.86
C ASN A 46 3.23 5.83 -5.32
N PHE A 47 3.39 4.70 -4.66
CA PHE A 47 3.47 4.63 -3.20
C PHE A 47 4.67 5.42 -2.67
N VAL A 48 5.83 5.24 -3.30
CA VAL A 48 7.06 5.98 -2.97
C VAL A 48 6.86 7.49 -3.13
N HIS A 49 6.28 7.92 -4.25
CA HIS A 49 5.98 9.32 -4.51
C HIS A 49 5.08 9.91 -3.41
N LEU A 50 4.02 9.21 -3.06
CA LEU A 50 3.07 9.67 -2.03
C LEU A 50 3.72 9.73 -0.66
N ILE A 51 4.59 8.78 -0.31
CA ILE A 51 5.33 8.82 0.95
C ILE A 51 6.30 10.00 0.97
N LYS A 52 7.06 10.19 -0.10
CA LYS A 52 8.06 11.28 -0.17
C LYS A 52 7.44 12.68 -0.17
N THR A 53 6.19 12.79 -0.55
CA THR A 53 5.45 14.07 -0.51
C THR A 53 4.59 14.23 0.74
N ASP A 54 4.79 13.37 1.73
CA ASP A 54 4.09 13.40 3.04
C ASP A 54 2.57 13.23 2.93
N PHE A 55 2.09 12.62 1.85
CA PHE A 55 0.67 12.45 1.59
C PHE A 55 -0.03 11.64 2.68
N TYR A 56 0.63 10.58 3.18
CA TYR A 56 0.03 9.68 4.17
C TYR A 56 0.09 10.18 5.60
N ASN A 57 0.86 11.24 5.89
CA ASN A 57 1.02 11.73 7.25
C ASN A 57 -0.33 12.21 7.81
N GLY A 58 -0.73 11.65 8.95
CA GLY A 58 -1.98 11.99 9.62
C GLY A 58 -3.22 11.27 9.09
N LEU A 59 -3.10 10.46 8.05
CA LEU A 59 -4.21 9.67 7.53
C LEU A 59 -4.45 8.43 8.40
N ASN A 60 -5.68 7.91 8.38
CA ASN A 60 -6.06 6.79 9.23
C ASN A 60 -6.26 5.49 8.45
N PHE A 61 -6.35 4.39 9.20
CA PHE A 61 -6.86 3.13 8.70
C PHE A 61 -8.37 3.14 8.87
N HIS A 62 -9.07 3.60 7.84
CA HIS A 62 -10.51 3.84 7.88
C HIS A 62 -11.34 2.54 7.84
N ARG A 63 -10.71 1.43 7.47
CA ARG A 63 -11.38 0.13 7.38
C ARG A 63 -10.46 -0.96 7.90
N VAL A 64 -10.84 -1.58 9.01
CA VAL A 64 -10.09 -2.69 9.61
C VAL A 64 -11.06 -3.83 9.84
N ILE A 65 -10.83 -4.96 9.18
CA ILE A 65 -11.65 -6.15 9.30
C ILE A 65 -10.76 -7.28 9.83
N PRO A 66 -11.02 -7.77 11.07
CA PRO A 66 -10.22 -8.84 11.65
C PRO A 66 -10.13 -10.07 10.75
N ASN A 67 -8.97 -10.68 10.71
CA ASN A 67 -8.65 -11.84 9.87
C ASN A 67 -8.77 -11.60 8.36
N PHE A 68 -8.88 -10.36 7.95
CA PHE A 68 -8.95 -9.96 6.54
C PHE A 68 -7.87 -8.93 6.24
N VAL A 69 -8.15 -7.64 6.43
CA VAL A 69 -7.21 -6.57 6.06
C VAL A 69 -7.30 -5.38 7.02
N ILE A 70 -6.21 -4.57 7.01
CA ILE A 70 -6.27 -3.16 7.41
C ILE A 70 -6.13 -2.33 6.14
N GLN A 71 -6.98 -1.33 5.97
CA GLN A 71 -7.01 -0.48 4.78
C GLN A 71 -6.93 0.99 5.19
N GLY A 72 -6.06 1.73 4.52
CA GLY A 72 -5.85 3.15 4.79
C GLY A 72 -5.39 3.91 3.56
N GLY A 73 -4.98 5.16 3.78
CA GLY A 73 -4.44 6.01 2.72
C GLY A 73 -5.47 6.84 1.97
N CYS A 74 -6.71 6.91 2.49
CA CYS A 74 -7.72 7.81 1.96
C CYS A 74 -7.55 9.22 2.56
N PRO A 75 -7.36 10.27 1.75
CA PRO A 75 -7.17 11.63 2.29
C PRO A 75 -8.40 12.16 3.03
N ASN A 76 -9.59 11.63 2.72
CA ASN A 76 -10.83 12.00 3.41
C ASN A 76 -11.10 11.14 4.64
N GLY A 77 -10.34 10.06 4.85
CA GLY A 77 -10.54 9.15 5.97
C GLY A 77 -11.80 8.30 5.89
N THR A 78 -12.45 8.22 4.73
CA THR A 78 -13.77 7.57 4.55
C THR A 78 -13.77 6.47 3.48
N GLY A 79 -12.68 6.35 2.72
CA GLY A 79 -12.59 5.39 1.62
C GLY A 79 -13.00 5.97 0.25
N THR A 80 -13.43 7.23 0.21
CA THR A 80 -13.95 7.87 -1.01
C THR A 80 -12.94 8.74 -1.74
N GLY A 81 -11.80 9.04 -1.13
CA GLY A 81 -10.80 9.96 -1.66
C GLY A 81 -9.59 9.27 -2.25
N GLY A 82 -8.80 10.03 -2.98
CA GLY A 82 -7.55 9.60 -3.59
C GLY A 82 -6.63 10.78 -3.87
N PRO A 83 -5.52 10.55 -4.56
CA PRO A 83 -4.49 11.57 -4.77
C PRO A 83 -4.80 12.55 -5.91
N GLY A 84 -5.90 12.37 -6.63
CA GLY A 84 -6.22 13.17 -7.80
C GLY A 84 -5.90 12.49 -9.11
N TRP A 85 -5.42 11.27 -9.08
CA TRP A 85 -5.16 10.44 -10.26
C TRP A 85 -5.39 8.97 -9.94
N ARG A 86 -5.36 8.14 -10.96
CA ARG A 86 -5.43 6.69 -10.83
C ARG A 86 -4.25 6.04 -11.54
N ILE A 87 -3.92 4.83 -11.15
CA ILE A 87 -2.83 4.06 -11.75
C ILE A 87 -3.36 2.73 -12.29
N LYS A 88 -2.58 2.18 -13.23
CA LYS A 88 -2.90 0.92 -13.87
C LYS A 88 -2.68 -0.26 -12.94
N CYS A 89 -3.55 -1.26 -13.00
CA CYS A 89 -3.36 -2.54 -12.31
C CYS A 89 -2.17 -3.29 -12.91
N GLU A 90 -1.42 -3.95 -12.03
CA GLU A 90 -0.29 -4.79 -12.41
C GLU A 90 -0.47 -6.22 -11.85
N CYS A 91 -1.73 -6.62 -11.70
CA CYS A 91 -2.11 -7.85 -11.02
C CYS A 91 -2.18 -9.08 -11.92
N ASP A 92 -2.05 -8.90 -13.24
CA ASP A 92 -2.14 -10.03 -14.17
C ASP A 92 -0.89 -10.91 -14.06
N ASN A 93 -1.10 -12.20 -13.79
CA ASN A 93 -0.01 -13.19 -13.73
C ASN A 93 1.10 -12.88 -12.72
N GLN A 94 0.77 -12.16 -11.63
CA GLN A 94 1.76 -11.89 -10.60
C GLN A 94 2.23 -13.19 -9.94
N LYS A 95 3.54 -13.28 -9.69
CA LYS A 95 4.14 -14.38 -8.91
C LYS A 95 3.87 -14.23 -7.42
N VAL A 96 3.80 -12.99 -6.94
CA VAL A 96 3.48 -12.68 -5.55
C VAL A 96 1.97 -12.74 -5.33
N LYS A 97 1.57 -13.26 -4.20
CA LYS A 97 0.16 -13.51 -3.86
C LYS A 97 -0.21 -12.78 -2.58
N HIS A 98 -1.52 -12.75 -2.28
CA HIS A 98 -2.03 -12.15 -1.06
C HIS A 98 -1.86 -13.12 0.11
N GLU A 99 -0.73 -12.98 0.80
CA GLU A 99 -0.38 -13.75 1.99
C GLU A 99 -0.50 -12.86 3.24
N ARG A 100 -0.31 -13.43 4.42
CA ARG A 100 -0.24 -12.63 5.65
C ARG A 100 0.90 -11.61 5.53
N GLY A 101 0.58 -10.34 5.76
CA GLY A 101 1.53 -9.24 5.66
C GLY A 101 1.69 -8.67 4.26
N SER A 102 0.99 -9.17 3.24
CA SER A 102 1.06 -8.62 1.89
C SER A 102 0.46 -7.22 1.84
N LEU A 103 1.18 -6.31 1.17
CA LEU A 103 0.75 -4.94 0.89
C LEU A 103 0.18 -4.91 -0.53
N SER A 104 -1.04 -4.44 -0.68
CA SER A 104 -1.76 -4.47 -1.95
C SER A 104 -2.52 -3.17 -2.20
N MET A 105 -2.79 -2.89 -3.47
CA MET A 105 -3.46 -1.66 -3.89
C MET A 105 -4.98 -1.84 -3.81
N ALA A 106 -5.62 -1.00 -3.00
CA ALA A 106 -7.08 -0.92 -2.98
C ALA A 106 -7.58 -0.17 -4.22
N HIS A 107 -8.72 -0.57 -4.73
CA HIS A 107 -9.36 0.11 -5.87
C HIS A 107 -10.86 -0.21 -5.93
N ALA A 108 -11.57 0.53 -6.78
CA ALA A 108 -13.00 0.36 -7.02
C ALA A 108 -13.28 -0.25 -8.42
N GLY A 109 -12.38 -1.10 -8.87
CA GLY A 109 -12.39 -1.74 -10.18
C GLY A 109 -11.01 -1.63 -10.84
N ARG A 110 -10.86 -2.28 -12.01
CA ARG A 110 -9.58 -2.31 -12.71
C ARG A 110 -9.10 -0.90 -13.07
N ASP A 111 -7.81 -0.64 -12.84
CA ASP A 111 -7.12 0.61 -13.19
C ASP A 111 -7.69 1.85 -12.47
N THR A 112 -8.25 1.67 -11.27
CA THR A 112 -8.78 2.77 -10.45
C THR A 112 -8.02 2.96 -9.14
N GLY A 113 -6.89 2.28 -8.94
CA GLY A 113 -6.03 2.47 -7.77
C GLY A 113 -5.49 3.89 -7.70
N GLY A 114 -5.28 4.38 -6.49
CA GLY A 114 -4.74 5.72 -6.24
C GLY A 114 -3.84 5.74 -5.02
N SER A 115 -4.34 6.22 -3.89
CA SER A 115 -3.55 6.29 -2.66
C SER A 115 -3.91 5.22 -1.64
N GLN A 116 -5.09 4.63 -1.73
CA GLN A 116 -5.54 3.66 -0.74
C GLN A 116 -4.84 2.32 -0.94
N PHE A 117 -4.44 1.72 0.16
CA PHE A 117 -3.78 0.41 0.19
C PHE A 117 -4.36 -0.42 1.33
N PHE A 118 -4.09 -1.72 1.28
CA PHE A 118 -4.41 -2.60 2.40
C PHE A 118 -3.26 -3.56 2.68
N ILE A 119 -3.21 -4.04 3.91
CA ILE A 119 -2.25 -5.06 4.34
C ILE A 119 -3.05 -6.23 4.88
N CYS A 120 -2.76 -7.43 4.40
CA CYS A 120 -3.53 -8.63 4.73
C CYS A 120 -3.18 -9.17 6.12
N HIS A 121 -4.19 -9.45 6.95
CA HIS A 121 -4.01 -10.18 8.20
C HIS A 121 -3.68 -11.64 7.96
N SER A 122 -4.23 -12.22 6.90
CA SER A 122 -4.11 -13.63 6.56
C SER A 122 -4.15 -13.80 5.05
N LYS A 123 -3.90 -15.01 4.58
CA LYS A 123 -3.94 -15.34 3.15
C LYS A 123 -5.33 -15.07 2.56
N GLN A 124 -5.36 -14.35 1.43
CA GLN A 124 -6.60 -13.95 0.76
C GLN A 124 -6.53 -14.32 -0.74
N PRO A 125 -6.66 -15.60 -1.10
CA PRO A 125 -6.46 -16.05 -2.48
C PRO A 125 -7.48 -15.49 -3.47
N HIS A 126 -8.67 -15.10 -3.01
CA HIS A 126 -9.70 -14.51 -3.87
C HIS A 126 -9.31 -13.11 -4.40
N LEU A 127 -8.32 -12.46 -3.81
CA LEU A 127 -7.81 -11.17 -4.26
C LEU A 127 -6.71 -11.29 -5.31
N ASP A 128 -6.13 -12.49 -5.46
CA ASP A 128 -5.07 -12.73 -6.44
C ASP A 128 -5.60 -12.50 -7.85
N GLY A 129 -4.85 -11.76 -8.66
CA GLY A 129 -5.26 -11.40 -10.01
C GLY A 129 -6.27 -10.26 -10.10
N VAL A 130 -6.78 -9.75 -8.98
CA VAL A 130 -7.75 -8.64 -8.92
C VAL A 130 -7.10 -7.37 -8.39
N HIS A 131 -6.29 -7.51 -7.33
CA HIS A 131 -5.55 -6.40 -6.72
C HIS A 131 -4.05 -6.61 -6.93
N THR A 132 -3.31 -5.50 -7.07
CA THR A 132 -1.87 -5.52 -7.27
C THR A 132 -1.14 -5.64 -5.95
N VAL A 133 -0.45 -6.76 -5.72
CA VAL A 133 0.46 -6.91 -4.58
C VAL A 133 1.76 -6.19 -4.92
N PHE A 134 2.20 -5.28 -4.06
CA PHE A 134 3.42 -4.51 -4.32
C PHE A 134 4.40 -4.43 -3.15
N GLY A 135 4.17 -5.20 -2.10
CA GLY A 135 5.08 -5.28 -0.97
C GLY A 135 4.64 -6.30 0.08
N LYS A 136 5.41 -6.37 1.16
CA LYS A 136 5.08 -7.23 2.31
C LYS A 136 5.76 -6.71 3.58
N CYS A 137 5.19 -7.08 4.74
CA CYS A 137 5.86 -6.88 6.03
C CYS A 137 7.16 -7.68 6.07
N VAL A 138 8.23 -7.08 6.62
CA VAL A 138 9.58 -7.67 6.59
C VAL A 138 9.88 -8.55 7.79
N ASP A 139 9.17 -8.38 8.93
CA ASP A 139 9.51 -9.06 10.19
C ASP A 139 8.27 -9.30 11.06
N ASP A 140 8.47 -10.11 12.12
CA ASP A 140 7.40 -10.44 13.07
C ASP A 140 6.94 -9.21 13.87
N GLU A 141 7.82 -8.26 14.14
CA GLU A 141 7.43 -7.04 14.85
C GLU A 141 6.42 -6.23 14.04
N SER A 142 6.63 -6.11 12.73
CA SER A 142 5.66 -5.45 11.83
C SER A 142 4.34 -6.19 11.79
N LEU A 143 4.36 -7.53 11.80
CA LEU A 143 3.15 -8.33 11.84
C LEU A 143 2.38 -8.16 13.16
N LYS A 144 3.08 -8.00 14.27
CA LYS A 144 2.45 -7.71 15.56
C LYS A 144 1.76 -6.35 15.56
N VAL A 145 2.40 -5.34 14.95
CA VAL A 145 1.78 -4.02 14.81
C VAL A 145 0.56 -4.10 13.89
N LEU A 146 0.66 -4.81 12.78
CA LEU A 146 -0.45 -5.09 11.87
C LEU A 146 -1.66 -5.63 12.64
N ASP A 147 -1.43 -6.62 13.51
CA ASP A 147 -2.50 -7.21 14.32
C ASP A 147 -3.07 -6.26 15.37
N ALA A 148 -2.29 -5.28 15.81
CA ALA A 148 -2.68 -4.31 16.84
C ALA A 148 -3.47 -3.11 16.27
N ILE A 149 -3.40 -2.86 14.96
CA ILE A 149 -4.11 -1.75 14.34
C ILE A 149 -5.62 -1.91 14.49
N ARG A 150 -6.29 -0.81 14.85
CA ARG A 150 -7.75 -0.74 14.97
C ARG A 150 -8.28 0.34 14.06
N GLN A 151 -9.55 0.23 13.72
CA GLN A 151 -10.20 1.21 12.85
C GLN A 151 -10.08 2.60 13.45
N GLY A 152 -9.58 3.54 12.64
CA GLY A 152 -9.32 4.91 13.06
C GLY A 152 -7.90 5.19 13.51
N ASP A 153 -7.06 4.18 13.75
CA ASP A 153 -5.65 4.38 14.08
C ASP A 153 -4.95 5.15 12.96
N LYS A 154 -4.05 6.06 13.34
CA LYS A 154 -3.41 6.97 12.38
C LYS A 154 -2.03 6.51 11.97
N ILE A 155 -1.69 6.85 10.73
CA ILE A 155 -0.32 6.88 10.22
C ILE A 155 0.25 8.22 10.65
N LEU A 156 1.18 8.22 11.60
CA LEU A 156 1.81 9.45 12.10
C LEU A 156 2.75 10.02 11.05
N SER A 157 3.54 9.16 10.43
CA SER A 157 4.43 9.51 9.33
C SER A 157 4.80 8.26 8.54
N ALA A 158 5.36 8.46 7.36
CA ALA A 158 5.88 7.38 6.53
C ALA A 158 7.19 7.82 5.90
N GLU A 159 8.11 6.88 5.73
CA GLU A 159 9.42 7.18 5.13
C GLU A 159 9.88 6.02 4.25
N ILE A 160 10.71 6.37 3.24
CA ILE A 160 11.31 5.41 2.33
C ILE A 160 12.77 5.23 2.73
N LYS A 161 13.23 3.98 2.74
CA LYS A 161 14.61 3.63 3.09
C LYS A 161 15.20 2.66 2.08
N GLU A 162 16.50 2.81 1.84
CA GLU A 162 17.27 1.87 1.02
C GLU A 162 17.63 0.62 1.82
N SER A 163 17.82 0.78 3.14
CA SER A 163 18.10 -0.29 4.08
C SER A 163 17.44 -0.03 5.43
N LEU A 164 17.17 -1.08 6.16
CA LEU A 164 16.59 -1.00 7.49
C LEU A 164 17.65 -1.11 8.58
#